data_66ca2176422e5e9a261dee519ee156e9
#
_entry.id   66ca2176422e5e9a261dee519ee156e9
#
_cell.length_a   1.000
_cell.length_b   1.000
_cell.length_c   1.000
_cell.angle_alpha   90.00
_cell.angle_beta   90.00
_cell.angle_gamma   90.00
#
_symmetry.space_group_name_H-M   'P 1'
#
loop_
_entity.id
_entity.type
_entity.pdbx_description
1 polymer ?
#
loop_
_entity_poly.entity_id
_entity_poly.type
_entity_poly.pdbx_seq_one_letter_code
_entity_poly.pdbx_strand_id
1 'polypeptide(L)'
;MTFVIGLAQCRHSEEGGTEAVLEMAEQWCAEASLRGVDILVFPESLMTRYELDRQSFASEAEPIDGPFCCGMNALAARYGLWLVYTVNERNAEGNPFNTAVITGSDGVKRGVYRKVHLFDTDFTKESDRMAAGSALFEPVDTPFGRIGLSICYDLRFPEVARFAATHGCQLLINPAAWVDGRLKAEQWRTLLSARAIENEIFVAGLSRVDKGYIGQSAVFGPDGVMLASGSVREELVAARIDLSAIDGVRAAMPVLEHRRPELY
;
A
#
# COMPACT_ATOMS: atom_id res chain seq x y z
N MET A 1 19.19 3.56 -10.44
CA MET A 1 18.99 2.36 -9.59
C MET A 1 17.77 1.63 -10.09
N THR A 2 17.86 0.30 -10.27
CA THR A 2 16.76 -0.49 -10.85
C THR A 2 16.41 -1.65 -9.92
N PHE A 3 15.10 -1.91 -9.72
CA PHE A 3 14.57 -3.00 -8.91
C PHE A 3 13.18 -3.45 -9.42
N VAL A 4 12.65 -4.53 -8.86
CA VAL A 4 11.33 -5.08 -9.22
C VAL A 4 10.38 -4.96 -8.02
N ILE A 5 9.24 -4.28 -8.21
CA ILE A 5 8.13 -4.30 -7.29
C ILE A 5 7.10 -5.34 -7.72
N GLY A 6 6.61 -6.14 -6.78
CA GLY A 6 5.52 -7.10 -6.96
C GLY A 6 4.30 -6.68 -6.13
N LEU A 7 3.13 -6.74 -6.73
CA LEU A 7 1.85 -6.48 -6.10
C LEU A 7 1.09 -7.80 -6.01
N ALA A 8 0.96 -8.37 -4.81
CA ALA A 8 0.21 -9.60 -4.57
C ALA A 8 -1.29 -9.29 -4.62
N GLN A 9 -1.84 -9.23 -5.83
CA GLN A 9 -3.27 -9.04 -6.04
C GLN A 9 -4.02 -10.31 -5.65
N CYS A 10 -4.22 -10.49 -4.35
CA CYS A 10 -4.80 -11.70 -3.77
C CYS A 10 -6.20 -11.47 -3.21
N ARG A 11 -6.89 -12.58 -2.95
CA ARG A 11 -8.08 -12.65 -2.11
C ARG A 11 -7.69 -12.73 -0.64
N HIS A 12 -8.66 -12.54 0.21
CA HIS A 12 -8.51 -12.88 1.61
C HIS A 12 -8.50 -14.41 1.78
N SER A 13 -7.79 -14.91 2.81
CA SER A 13 -7.85 -16.32 3.16
C SER A 13 -9.30 -16.72 3.54
N GLU A 14 -9.78 -17.83 2.99
CA GLU A 14 -11.13 -18.33 3.26
C GLU A 14 -11.28 -18.90 4.68
N GLU A 15 -10.21 -19.44 5.24
CA GLU A 15 -10.21 -20.10 6.54
C GLU A 15 -10.17 -19.10 7.70
N GLY A 16 -9.76 -17.85 7.47
CA GLY A 16 -9.64 -16.82 8.51
C GLY A 16 -8.52 -17.11 9.52
N GLY A 17 -8.22 -16.09 10.34
CA GLY A 17 -7.21 -16.19 11.40
C GLY A 17 -5.78 -15.92 10.90
N THR A 18 -4.92 -15.57 11.85
CA THR A 18 -3.54 -15.15 11.59
C THR A 18 -2.72 -16.22 10.88
N GLU A 19 -2.86 -17.49 11.27
CA GLU A 19 -2.08 -18.61 10.72
C GLU A 19 -2.39 -18.82 9.22
N ALA A 20 -3.67 -18.91 8.86
CA ALA A 20 -4.08 -19.11 7.47
C ALA A 20 -3.67 -17.94 6.56
N VAL A 21 -3.70 -16.70 7.08
CA VAL A 21 -3.23 -15.53 6.33
C VAL A 21 -1.71 -15.55 6.15
N LEU A 22 -0.95 -16.01 7.15
CA LEU A 22 0.50 -16.15 7.04
C LEU A 22 0.90 -17.28 6.06
N GLU A 23 0.17 -18.39 6.03
CA GLU A 23 0.38 -19.45 5.03
C GLU A 23 0.12 -18.94 3.61
N MET A 24 -0.95 -18.20 3.40
CA MET A 24 -1.23 -17.56 2.12
C MET A 24 -0.12 -16.55 1.75
N ALA A 25 0.30 -15.72 2.70
CA ALA A 25 1.37 -14.75 2.48
C ALA A 25 2.71 -15.41 2.13
N GLU A 26 2.99 -16.58 2.73
CA GLU A 26 4.19 -17.36 2.42
C GLU A 26 4.19 -17.84 0.97
N GLN A 27 3.06 -18.29 0.43
CA GLN A 27 2.94 -18.71 -0.97
C GLN A 27 3.26 -17.54 -1.92
N TRP A 28 2.74 -16.35 -1.64
CA TRP A 28 3.07 -15.14 -2.40
C TRP A 28 4.52 -14.72 -2.28
N CYS A 29 5.12 -14.83 -1.09
CA CYS A 29 6.54 -14.56 -0.88
C CYS A 29 7.42 -15.54 -1.69
N ALA A 30 7.07 -16.83 -1.70
CA ALA A 30 7.78 -17.83 -2.48
C ALA A 30 7.71 -17.55 -3.99
N GLU A 31 6.51 -17.25 -4.52
CA GLU A 31 6.34 -16.87 -5.93
C GLU A 31 7.11 -15.61 -6.28
N ALA A 32 7.02 -14.56 -5.46
CA ALA A 32 7.71 -13.30 -5.67
C ALA A 32 9.23 -13.48 -5.70
N SER A 33 9.78 -14.26 -4.76
CA SER A 33 11.21 -14.56 -4.70
C SER A 33 11.68 -15.30 -5.96
N LEU A 34 10.92 -16.30 -6.43
CA LEU A 34 11.23 -17.04 -7.67
C LEU A 34 11.19 -16.13 -8.92
N ARG A 35 10.39 -15.07 -8.90
CA ARG A 35 10.26 -14.10 -10.00
C ARG A 35 11.22 -12.91 -9.89
N GLY A 36 12.13 -12.92 -8.91
CA GLY A 36 13.13 -11.88 -8.73
C GLY A 36 12.53 -10.54 -8.27
N VAL A 37 11.45 -10.57 -7.52
CA VAL A 37 10.87 -9.39 -6.88
C VAL A 37 11.76 -8.95 -5.72
N ASP A 38 11.96 -7.65 -5.57
CA ASP A 38 12.72 -7.06 -4.47
C ASP A 38 11.80 -6.54 -3.35
N ILE A 39 10.65 -5.96 -3.75
CA ILE A 39 9.64 -5.43 -2.83
C ILE A 39 8.30 -6.09 -3.15
N LEU A 40 7.70 -6.80 -2.20
CA LEU A 40 6.36 -7.38 -2.34
C LEU A 40 5.36 -6.60 -1.50
N VAL A 41 4.27 -6.21 -2.13
CA VAL A 41 3.17 -5.46 -1.49
C VAL A 41 1.96 -6.38 -1.35
N PHE A 42 1.34 -6.37 -0.17
CA PHE A 42 0.06 -7.02 0.12
C PHE A 42 -1.08 -5.98 0.23
N PRO A 43 -2.34 -6.37 -0.03
CA PRO A 43 -3.46 -5.43 -0.03
C PRO A 43 -3.84 -4.92 1.38
N GLU A 44 -4.70 -3.92 1.39
CA GLU A 44 -5.40 -3.45 2.60
C GLU A 44 -6.29 -4.56 3.18
N SER A 45 -6.45 -4.54 4.50
CA SER A 45 -7.24 -5.54 5.26
C SER A 45 -6.76 -6.97 5.03
N LEU A 46 -5.44 -7.17 4.98
CA LEU A 46 -4.85 -8.48 4.76
C LEU A 46 -5.18 -9.45 5.90
N MET A 47 -5.10 -8.95 7.14
CA MET A 47 -5.29 -9.74 8.35
C MET A 47 -6.74 -10.13 8.59
N THR A 48 -7.70 -9.24 8.28
CA THR A 48 -9.10 -9.39 8.65
C THR A 48 -10.03 -9.06 7.48
N ARG A 49 -11.10 -9.84 7.32
CA ARG A 49 -12.15 -9.54 6.34
C ARG A 49 -12.89 -8.25 6.69
N TYR A 50 -13.05 -7.38 5.73
CA TYR A 50 -13.79 -6.13 5.90
C TYR A 50 -15.30 -6.34 6.19
N GLU A 51 -15.83 -7.54 5.91
CA GLU A 51 -17.22 -7.92 6.10
C GLU A 51 -17.56 -8.27 7.57
N LEU A 52 -16.55 -8.39 8.42
CA LEU A 52 -16.75 -8.68 9.83
C LEU A 52 -17.35 -7.46 10.56
N ASP A 53 -18.13 -7.73 11.57
CA ASP A 53 -18.71 -6.69 12.41
C ASP A 53 -17.62 -5.97 13.24
N ARG A 54 -18.02 -4.84 13.86
CA ARG A 54 -17.12 -4.02 14.69
C ARG A 54 -16.41 -4.81 15.78
N GLN A 55 -17.10 -5.77 16.37
CA GLN A 55 -16.56 -6.56 17.49
C GLN A 55 -15.48 -7.51 17.00
N SER A 56 -15.63 -8.11 15.81
CA SER A 56 -14.63 -8.98 15.20
C SER A 56 -13.35 -8.21 14.85
N PHE A 57 -13.45 -7.01 14.30
CA PHE A 57 -12.27 -6.18 14.04
C PHE A 57 -11.46 -5.87 15.30
N ALA A 58 -12.16 -5.54 16.39
CA ALA A 58 -11.50 -5.24 17.66
C ALA A 58 -10.89 -6.50 18.31
N SER A 59 -11.57 -7.66 18.19
CA SER A 59 -11.11 -8.91 18.80
C SER A 59 -9.92 -9.52 18.05
N GLU A 60 -9.82 -9.32 16.74
CA GLU A 60 -8.71 -9.80 15.91
C GLU A 60 -7.52 -8.81 15.85
N ALA A 61 -7.68 -7.60 16.39
CA ALA A 61 -6.61 -6.60 16.38
C ALA A 61 -5.43 -7.04 17.26
N GLU A 62 -4.23 -6.95 16.71
CA GLU A 62 -2.98 -7.31 17.37
C GLU A 62 -2.12 -6.08 17.64
N PRO A 63 -1.24 -6.13 18.67
CA PRO A 63 -0.18 -5.14 18.78
C PRO A 63 0.70 -5.14 17.54
N ILE A 64 1.34 -4.01 17.24
CA ILE A 64 2.26 -3.90 16.10
C ILE A 64 3.47 -4.85 16.18
N ASP A 65 3.71 -5.44 17.33
CA ASP A 65 4.70 -6.49 17.57
C ASP A 65 4.03 -7.86 17.85
N GLY A 66 2.76 -8.00 17.48
CA GLY A 66 1.98 -9.22 17.65
C GLY A 66 2.35 -10.34 16.68
N PRO A 67 1.73 -11.52 16.85
CA PRO A 67 2.03 -12.72 16.06
C PRO A 67 1.97 -12.51 14.55
N PHE A 68 0.99 -11.76 14.05
CA PHE A 68 0.86 -11.49 12.63
C PHE A 68 2.06 -10.71 12.07
N CYS A 69 2.41 -9.58 12.68
CA CYS A 69 3.56 -8.79 12.24
C CYS A 69 4.88 -9.57 12.41
N CYS A 70 5.03 -10.34 13.48
CA CYS A 70 6.20 -11.21 13.67
C CYS A 70 6.30 -12.27 12.57
N GLY A 71 5.18 -12.89 12.17
CA GLY A 71 5.12 -13.84 11.05
C GLY A 71 5.51 -13.19 9.72
N MET A 72 4.94 -12.04 9.38
CA MET A 72 5.29 -11.29 8.17
C MET A 72 6.77 -10.88 8.15
N ASN A 73 7.31 -10.45 9.28
CA ASN A 73 8.73 -10.10 9.42
C ASN A 73 9.64 -11.33 9.21
N ALA A 74 9.23 -12.49 9.72
CA ALA A 74 9.95 -13.75 9.49
C ALA A 74 9.92 -14.18 8.01
N LEU A 75 8.79 -13.97 7.32
CA LEU A 75 8.69 -14.22 5.87
C LEU A 75 9.60 -13.27 5.08
N ALA A 76 9.66 -11.98 5.43
CA ALA A 76 10.58 -11.02 4.83
C ALA A 76 12.04 -11.52 4.90
N ALA A 77 12.50 -11.92 6.08
CA ALA A 77 13.84 -12.43 6.29
C ALA A 77 14.09 -13.77 5.57
N ARG A 78 13.12 -14.69 5.62
CA ARG A 78 13.23 -16.03 5.01
C ARG A 78 13.38 -15.97 3.50
N TYR A 79 12.63 -15.10 2.83
CA TYR A 79 12.60 -14.99 1.37
C TYR A 79 13.49 -13.86 0.84
N GLY A 80 14.14 -13.09 1.71
CA GLY A 80 15.02 -11.98 1.33
C GLY A 80 14.27 -10.81 0.67
N LEU A 81 12.97 -10.64 0.97
CA LEU A 81 12.08 -9.65 0.37
C LEU A 81 11.87 -8.45 1.30
N TRP A 82 11.77 -7.27 0.74
CA TRP A 82 11.09 -6.18 1.42
C TRP A 82 9.58 -6.39 1.31
N LEU A 83 8.87 -6.25 2.42
CA LEU A 83 7.41 -6.42 2.46
C LEU A 83 6.72 -5.12 2.85
N VAL A 84 5.61 -4.83 2.16
CA VAL A 84 4.60 -3.85 2.58
C VAL A 84 3.29 -4.59 2.80
N TYR A 85 2.74 -4.51 4.00
CA TYR A 85 1.50 -5.21 4.36
C TYR A 85 0.67 -4.38 5.33
N THR A 86 -0.60 -4.73 5.52
CA THR A 86 -1.48 -4.06 6.46
C THR A 86 -1.89 -4.96 7.62
N VAL A 87 -2.12 -4.35 8.78
CA VAL A 87 -2.53 -5.00 10.01
C VAL A 87 -3.63 -4.18 10.70
N ASN A 88 -4.56 -4.84 11.37
CA ASN A 88 -5.45 -4.21 12.33
C ASN A 88 -4.67 -4.03 13.62
N GLU A 89 -4.09 -2.84 13.81
CA GLU A 89 -3.27 -2.54 14.98
C GLU A 89 -4.16 -2.26 16.18
N ARG A 90 -3.93 -2.99 17.28
CA ARG A 90 -4.64 -2.78 18.52
C ARG A 90 -4.41 -1.37 19.06
N ASN A 91 -5.51 -0.68 19.37
CA ASN A 91 -5.51 0.60 20.06
C ASN A 91 -6.04 0.42 21.47
N ALA A 92 -5.28 0.87 22.48
CA ALA A 92 -5.68 0.76 23.86
C ALA A 92 -6.88 1.64 24.25
N GLU A 93 -7.14 2.70 23.46
CA GLU A 93 -8.12 3.73 23.78
C GLU A 93 -9.41 3.64 22.97
N GLY A 94 -9.57 2.64 22.08
CA GLY A 94 -10.76 2.55 21.26
C GLY A 94 -10.69 1.57 20.09
N ASN A 95 -11.25 1.97 18.97
CA ASN A 95 -11.20 1.17 17.74
C ASN A 95 -9.75 0.95 17.29
N PRO A 96 -9.43 -0.20 16.68
CA PRO A 96 -8.10 -0.46 16.12
C PRO A 96 -7.76 0.51 14.99
N PHE A 97 -6.47 0.62 14.67
CA PHE A 97 -6.00 1.35 13.50
C PHE A 97 -5.86 0.41 12.30
N ASN A 98 -6.17 0.92 11.12
CA ASN A 98 -5.76 0.33 9.85
C ASN A 98 -4.31 0.80 9.57
N THR A 99 -3.36 -0.11 9.70
CA THR A 99 -1.94 0.23 9.75
C THR A 99 -1.16 -0.48 8.66
N ALA A 100 -0.42 0.27 7.84
CA ALA A 100 0.54 -0.28 6.90
C ALA A 100 1.93 -0.36 7.54
N VAL A 101 2.63 -1.45 7.27
CA VAL A 101 3.98 -1.72 7.77
C VAL A 101 4.91 -1.94 6.58
N ILE A 102 6.10 -1.35 6.64
CA ILE A 102 7.21 -1.67 5.74
C ILE A 102 8.30 -2.39 6.54
N THR A 103 8.69 -3.57 6.06
CA THR A 103 9.70 -4.44 6.68
C THR A 103 10.82 -4.73 5.67
N GLY A 104 12.06 -4.60 6.10
CA GLY A 104 13.24 -4.92 5.30
C GLY A 104 13.46 -6.43 5.15
N SER A 105 14.30 -6.82 4.19
CA SER A 105 14.68 -8.21 3.92
C SER A 105 15.45 -8.89 5.06
N ASP A 106 15.78 -8.16 6.11
CA ASP A 106 16.33 -8.67 7.36
C ASP A 106 15.26 -8.92 8.43
N GLY A 107 13.98 -8.75 8.10
CA GLY A 107 12.84 -8.91 9.02
C GLY A 107 12.67 -7.74 9.99
N VAL A 108 13.39 -6.63 9.81
CA VAL A 108 13.28 -5.46 10.69
C VAL A 108 12.27 -4.47 10.12
N LYS A 109 11.30 -4.04 10.93
CA LYS A 109 10.38 -2.96 10.59
C LYS A 109 11.14 -1.66 10.33
N ARG A 110 10.82 -0.99 9.23
CA ARG A 110 11.41 0.28 8.81
C ARG A 110 10.44 1.44 8.91
N GLY A 111 9.14 1.16 8.87
CA GLY A 111 8.11 2.20 8.96
C GLY A 111 6.74 1.63 9.31
N VAL A 112 5.93 2.45 9.96
CA VAL A 112 4.56 2.14 10.38
C VAL A 112 3.69 3.36 10.07
N TYR A 113 2.59 3.16 9.35
CA TYR A 113 1.66 4.21 8.98
C TYR A 113 0.24 3.83 9.34
N ARG A 114 -0.41 4.63 10.16
CA ARG A 114 -1.83 4.51 10.49
C ARG A 114 -2.65 5.36 9.52
N LYS A 115 -3.60 4.76 8.82
CA LYS A 115 -4.48 5.42 7.85
C LYS A 115 -5.12 6.67 8.47
N VAL A 116 -4.96 7.82 7.82
CA VAL A 116 -5.48 9.10 8.34
C VAL A 116 -6.86 9.45 7.79
N HIS A 117 -7.19 9.05 6.56
CA HIS A 117 -8.50 9.29 5.97
C HIS A 117 -9.33 8.00 5.96
N LEU A 118 -10.31 7.93 6.86
CA LEU A 118 -11.23 6.81 6.93
C LEU A 118 -12.30 6.92 5.85
N PHE A 119 -12.69 5.76 5.28
CA PHE A 119 -13.67 5.69 4.21
C PHE A 119 -15.10 5.75 4.75
N ASP A 120 -15.59 6.97 4.94
CA ASP A 120 -16.96 7.25 5.37
C ASP A 120 -17.80 7.70 4.19
N THR A 121 -18.86 6.97 3.94
CA THR A 121 -19.85 7.25 2.87
C THR A 121 -21.27 7.04 3.42
N ASP A 122 -22.28 7.30 2.60
CA ASP A 122 -23.68 7.03 2.97
C ASP A 122 -23.96 5.53 3.19
N PHE A 123 -23.10 4.65 2.68
CA PHE A 123 -23.31 3.19 2.72
C PHE A 123 -22.45 2.48 3.77
N THR A 124 -21.33 3.06 4.15
CA THR A 124 -20.40 2.48 5.12
C THR A 124 -19.63 3.58 5.81
N LYS A 125 -19.35 3.36 7.09
CA LYS A 125 -18.52 4.24 7.90
C LYS A 125 -17.37 3.44 8.48
N GLU A 126 -16.17 3.62 7.93
CA GLU A 126 -14.97 3.00 8.48
C GLU A 126 -14.69 3.51 9.89
N SER A 127 -15.03 4.77 10.18
CA SER A 127 -14.89 5.39 11.51
C SER A 127 -15.70 4.72 12.62
N ASP A 128 -16.74 3.95 12.27
CA ASP A 128 -17.47 3.14 13.26
C ASP A 128 -16.62 1.97 13.79
N ARG A 129 -15.58 1.55 13.08
CA ARG A 129 -14.78 0.34 13.32
C ARG A 129 -13.29 0.58 13.51
N MET A 130 -12.78 1.65 12.92
CA MET A 130 -11.36 2.02 12.93
C MET A 130 -11.14 3.40 13.50
N ALA A 131 -10.00 3.61 14.13
CA ALA A 131 -9.53 4.93 14.53
C ALA A 131 -8.66 5.53 13.42
N ALA A 132 -8.74 6.84 13.25
CA ALA A 132 -7.88 7.56 12.32
C ALA A 132 -6.47 7.74 12.90
N GLY A 133 -5.45 7.62 12.06
CA GLY A 133 -4.10 8.07 12.38
C GLY A 133 -4.02 9.59 12.54
N SER A 134 -2.97 10.07 13.17
CA SER A 134 -2.78 11.50 13.50
C SER A 134 -1.67 12.17 12.69
N ALA A 135 -0.95 11.44 11.84
CA ALA A 135 0.17 11.97 11.07
C ALA A 135 0.30 11.27 9.71
N LEU A 136 0.73 12.01 8.70
CA LEU A 136 1.13 11.47 7.40
C LEU A 136 2.43 10.67 7.55
N PHE A 137 2.66 9.74 6.63
CA PHE A 137 3.84 8.90 6.65
C PHE A 137 5.06 9.64 6.12
N GLU A 138 6.07 9.82 6.96
CA GLU A 138 7.40 10.27 6.55
C GLU A 138 8.08 9.17 5.72
N PRO A 139 8.46 9.44 4.45
CA PRO A 139 9.10 8.46 3.62
C PRO A 139 10.39 7.92 4.24
N VAL A 140 10.61 6.61 4.15
CA VAL A 140 11.76 5.93 4.72
C VAL A 140 12.81 5.60 3.68
N ASP A 141 14.08 5.67 4.06
CA ASP A 141 15.20 5.27 3.22
C ASP A 141 15.29 3.74 3.12
N THR A 142 15.43 3.26 1.90
CA THR A 142 15.58 1.84 1.57
C THR A 142 16.72 1.64 0.57
N PRO A 143 17.21 0.41 0.36
CA PRO A 143 18.12 0.13 -0.75
C PRO A 143 17.56 0.47 -2.15
N PHE A 144 16.24 0.71 -2.25
CA PHE A 144 15.52 0.98 -3.50
C PHE A 144 15.06 2.44 -3.60
N GLY A 145 15.70 3.34 -2.87
CA GLY A 145 15.31 4.74 -2.77
C GLY A 145 14.37 5.02 -1.61
N ARG A 146 13.80 6.21 -1.60
CA ARG A 146 12.91 6.68 -0.54
C ARG A 146 11.46 6.30 -0.83
N ILE A 147 10.85 5.50 0.08
CA ILE A 147 9.51 4.93 -0.09
C ILE A 147 8.52 5.60 0.85
N GLY A 148 7.39 6.06 0.29
CA GLY A 148 6.23 6.57 1.00
C GLY A 148 5.10 5.55 1.06
N LEU A 149 4.24 5.66 2.07
CA LEU A 149 3.03 4.85 2.24
C LEU A 149 1.78 5.72 2.28
N SER A 150 0.70 5.20 1.73
CA SER A 150 -0.67 5.67 1.90
C SER A 150 -1.59 4.45 1.90
N ILE A 151 -2.83 4.54 2.37
CA ILE A 151 -3.74 3.40 2.40
C ILE A 151 -5.05 3.78 1.72
N CYS A 152 -5.40 3.05 0.64
CA CYS A 152 -6.71 3.04 0.00
C CYS A 152 -7.30 4.45 -0.20
N TYR A 153 -8.20 4.88 0.67
CA TYR A 153 -8.94 6.14 0.57
C TYR A 153 -8.03 7.37 0.60
N ASP A 154 -6.84 7.28 1.24
CA ASP A 154 -5.81 8.33 1.22
C ASP A 154 -5.44 8.77 -0.21
N LEU A 155 -5.56 7.87 -1.20
CA LEU A 155 -5.30 8.16 -2.60
C LEU A 155 -6.17 9.31 -3.15
N ARG A 156 -7.33 9.58 -2.56
CA ARG A 156 -8.22 10.66 -2.98
C ARG A 156 -7.74 12.04 -2.54
N PHE A 157 -6.83 12.09 -1.59
CA PHE A 157 -6.31 13.33 -1.00
C PHE A 157 -4.94 13.64 -1.60
N PRO A 158 -4.84 14.61 -2.54
CA PRO A 158 -3.57 14.95 -3.18
C PRO A 158 -2.51 15.40 -2.19
N GLU A 159 -2.92 15.92 -1.04
CA GLU A 159 -2.04 16.35 0.04
C GLU A 159 -1.14 15.23 0.55
N VAL A 160 -1.65 13.99 0.60
CA VAL A 160 -0.89 12.81 1.08
C VAL A 160 0.30 12.53 0.16
N ALA A 161 0.05 12.45 -1.15
CA ALA A 161 1.09 12.22 -2.13
C ALA A 161 2.05 13.42 -2.24
N ARG A 162 1.51 14.64 -2.13
CA ARG A 162 2.31 15.87 -2.14
C ARG A 162 3.23 15.94 -0.93
N PHE A 163 2.74 15.61 0.25
CA PHE A 163 3.56 15.51 1.45
C PHE A 163 4.71 14.53 1.22
N ALA A 164 4.43 13.30 0.79
CA ALA A 164 5.45 12.31 0.53
C ALA A 164 6.52 12.83 -0.47
N ALA A 165 6.10 13.40 -1.59
CA ALA A 165 7.00 13.90 -2.63
C ALA A 165 7.91 15.04 -2.12
N THR A 166 7.35 15.98 -1.35
CA THR A 166 8.12 17.10 -0.77
C THR A 166 9.07 16.66 0.34
N HIS A 167 8.88 15.44 0.88
CA HIS A 167 9.79 14.80 1.84
C HIS A 167 10.70 13.76 1.15
N GLY A 168 10.89 13.89 -0.17
CA GLY A 168 11.86 13.12 -0.94
C GLY A 168 11.42 11.72 -1.36
N CYS A 169 10.14 11.39 -1.27
CA CYS A 169 9.60 10.13 -1.77
C CYS A 169 9.91 9.95 -3.27
N GLN A 170 10.32 8.75 -3.64
CA GLN A 170 10.56 8.36 -5.02
C GLN A 170 9.56 7.28 -5.50
N LEU A 171 9.02 6.50 -4.56
CA LEU A 171 7.98 5.50 -4.80
C LEU A 171 6.92 5.61 -3.70
N LEU A 172 5.70 5.98 -4.06
CA LEU A 172 4.53 5.93 -3.17
C LEU A 172 3.80 4.60 -3.36
N ILE A 173 3.61 3.86 -2.29
CA ILE A 173 2.89 2.58 -2.28
C ILE A 173 1.54 2.77 -1.59
N ASN A 174 0.46 2.35 -2.27
CA ASN A 174 -0.92 2.44 -1.80
C ASN A 174 -1.59 1.05 -1.79
N PRO A 175 -1.47 0.27 -0.71
CA PRO A 175 -2.31 -0.91 -0.52
C PRO A 175 -3.76 -0.51 -0.31
N ALA A 176 -4.69 -1.22 -0.96
CA ALA A 176 -6.11 -0.91 -0.95
C ALA A 176 -7.01 -2.16 -0.96
N ALA A 177 -8.21 -1.97 -0.42
CA ALA A 177 -9.40 -2.75 -0.66
C ALA A 177 -10.39 -1.85 -1.42
N TRP A 178 -10.07 -1.53 -2.68
CA TRP A 178 -10.81 -0.54 -3.44
C TRP A 178 -12.15 -1.10 -3.89
N VAL A 179 -13.20 -0.58 -3.27
CA VAL A 179 -14.58 -1.07 -3.47
C VAL A 179 -15.00 -0.91 -4.94
N ASP A 180 -15.59 -1.99 -5.49
CA ASP A 180 -16.16 -1.98 -6.83
C ASP A 180 -17.42 -1.10 -6.92
N GLY A 181 -17.74 -0.67 -8.14
CA GLY A 181 -18.90 0.16 -8.42
C GLY A 181 -18.70 1.01 -9.67
N ARG A 182 -19.72 1.79 -10.00
CA ARG A 182 -19.70 2.64 -11.19
C ARG A 182 -18.50 3.59 -11.16
N LEU A 183 -17.68 3.57 -12.22
CA LEU A 183 -16.49 4.39 -12.43
C LEU A 183 -15.36 4.20 -11.40
N LYS A 184 -15.45 3.17 -10.52
CA LYS A 184 -14.44 2.97 -9.48
C LYS A 184 -13.09 2.57 -10.05
N ALA A 185 -13.07 1.76 -11.10
CA ALA A 185 -11.84 1.36 -11.79
C ALA A 185 -11.19 2.54 -12.53
N GLU A 186 -12.00 3.38 -13.20
CA GLU A 186 -11.51 4.59 -13.86
C GLU A 186 -10.96 5.59 -12.85
N GLN A 187 -11.66 5.81 -11.74
CA GLN A 187 -11.19 6.67 -10.66
C GLN A 187 -9.88 6.17 -10.06
N TRP A 188 -9.74 4.86 -9.85
CA TRP A 188 -8.53 4.23 -9.36
C TRP A 188 -7.32 4.55 -10.25
N ARG A 189 -7.42 4.23 -11.54
CA ARG A 189 -6.36 4.48 -12.52
C ARG A 189 -6.04 5.96 -12.65
N THR A 190 -7.09 6.80 -12.75
CA THR A 190 -6.92 8.26 -12.86
C THR A 190 -6.20 8.84 -11.66
N LEU A 191 -6.58 8.43 -10.44
CA LEU A 191 -5.95 8.94 -9.23
C LEU A 191 -4.49 8.48 -9.10
N LEU A 192 -4.19 7.20 -9.36
CA LEU A 192 -2.81 6.70 -9.32
C LEU A 192 -1.92 7.46 -10.31
N SER A 193 -2.38 7.62 -11.57
CA SER A 193 -1.66 8.37 -12.60
C SER A 193 -1.50 9.85 -12.23
N ALA A 194 -2.55 10.49 -11.69
CA ALA A 194 -2.49 11.89 -11.26
C ALA A 194 -1.45 12.06 -10.14
N ARG A 195 -1.44 11.16 -9.13
CA ARG A 195 -0.43 11.21 -8.04
C ARG A 195 0.98 11.04 -8.57
N ALA A 196 1.18 10.23 -9.61
CA ALA A 196 2.48 10.09 -10.25
C ALA A 196 2.90 11.37 -10.98
N ILE A 197 2.05 11.91 -11.85
CA ILE A 197 2.34 13.08 -12.69
C ILE A 197 2.59 14.33 -11.85
N GLU A 198 1.67 14.66 -10.96
CA GLU A 198 1.69 15.93 -10.19
C GLU A 198 2.83 15.98 -9.15
N ASN A 199 3.41 14.82 -8.82
CA ASN A 199 4.49 14.68 -7.84
C ASN A 199 5.79 14.18 -8.43
N GLU A 200 5.82 13.79 -9.72
CA GLU A 200 7.02 13.33 -10.44
C GLU A 200 7.70 12.17 -9.70
N ILE A 201 6.90 11.19 -9.23
CA ILE A 201 7.33 10.00 -8.51
C ILE A 201 6.68 8.76 -9.09
N PHE A 202 7.25 7.57 -8.81
CA PHE A 202 6.55 6.32 -9.06
C PHE A 202 5.39 6.15 -8.08
N VAL A 203 4.28 5.57 -8.57
CA VAL A 203 3.12 5.23 -7.74
C VAL A 203 2.70 3.81 -8.01
N ALA A 204 2.64 2.99 -6.95
CA ALA A 204 2.19 1.61 -6.99
C ALA A 204 0.90 1.46 -6.16
N GLY A 205 -0.20 1.15 -6.82
CA GLY A 205 -1.48 0.88 -6.19
C GLY A 205 -1.83 -0.59 -6.28
N LEU A 206 -2.05 -1.23 -5.14
CA LEU A 206 -2.52 -2.61 -5.06
C LEU A 206 -3.94 -2.65 -4.52
N SER A 207 -4.86 -3.26 -5.25
CA SER A 207 -6.21 -3.56 -4.75
C SER A 207 -6.47 -5.06 -4.76
N ARG A 208 -7.13 -5.55 -3.72
CA ARG A 208 -7.55 -6.95 -3.61
C ARG A 208 -8.65 -7.29 -4.63
N VAL A 209 -8.91 -8.59 -4.82
CA VAL A 209 -9.83 -9.12 -5.85
C VAL A 209 -11.00 -9.93 -5.32
N ASP A 210 -11.30 -9.87 -4.04
CA ASP A 210 -12.51 -10.50 -3.49
C ASP A 210 -13.77 -9.90 -4.10
N LYS A 211 -14.89 -10.56 -3.87
CA LYS A 211 -16.21 -10.03 -4.25
C LYS A 211 -16.42 -8.63 -3.65
N GLY A 212 -16.70 -7.67 -4.51
CA GLY A 212 -16.91 -6.27 -4.11
C GLY A 212 -15.68 -5.37 -4.21
N TYR A 213 -14.54 -5.89 -4.70
CA TYR A 213 -13.31 -5.12 -4.94
C TYR A 213 -12.84 -5.25 -6.39
N ILE A 214 -12.20 -4.18 -6.90
CA ILE A 214 -11.91 -4.07 -8.33
C ILE A 214 -10.72 -4.91 -8.81
N GLY A 215 -9.77 -5.31 -7.94
CA GLY A 215 -8.46 -5.73 -8.41
C GLY A 215 -7.76 -4.61 -9.18
N GLN A 216 -7.33 -4.88 -10.40
CA GLN A 216 -6.74 -3.88 -11.32
C GLN A 216 -5.61 -3.08 -10.68
N SER A 217 -4.78 -3.75 -9.89
CA SER A 217 -3.56 -3.17 -9.32
C SER A 217 -2.69 -2.62 -10.43
N ALA A 218 -2.01 -1.50 -10.20
CA ALA A 218 -1.22 -0.87 -11.25
C ALA A 218 0.00 -0.14 -10.70
N VAL A 219 1.02 -0.03 -11.54
CA VAL A 219 2.23 0.77 -11.27
C VAL A 219 2.37 1.83 -12.35
N PHE A 220 2.57 3.07 -11.93
CA PHE A 220 2.75 4.23 -12.81
C PHE A 220 4.15 4.82 -12.65
N GLY A 221 4.73 5.24 -13.77
CA GLY A 221 5.97 6.02 -13.82
C GLY A 221 5.74 7.49 -13.44
N PRO A 222 6.83 8.25 -13.19
CA PRO A 222 6.75 9.66 -12.79
C PRO A 222 6.14 10.57 -13.87
N ASP A 223 6.05 10.09 -15.10
CA ASP A 223 5.38 10.71 -16.25
C ASP A 223 3.90 10.32 -16.40
N GLY A 224 3.40 9.48 -15.49
CA GLY A 224 2.04 8.96 -15.51
C GLY A 224 1.81 7.79 -16.47
N VAL A 225 2.87 7.28 -17.11
CA VAL A 225 2.77 6.07 -17.95
C VAL A 225 2.57 4.84 -17.08
N MET A 226 1.58 4.03 -17.43
CA MET A 226 1.33 2.76 -16.75
C MET A 226 2.36 1.72 -17.15
N LEU A 227 3.16 1.29 -16.17
CA LEU A 227 4.25 0.31 -16.37
C LEU A 227 3.76 -1.13 -16.27
N ALA A 228 2.78 -1.39 -15.41
CA ALA A 228 2.13 -2.68 -15.25
C ALA A 228 0.70 -2.50 -14.74
N SER A 229 -0.18 -3.43 -15.08
CA SER A 229 -1.53 -3.50 -14.50
C SER A 229 -1.99 -4.93 -14.37
N GLY A 230 -2.73 -5.20 -13.29
CA GLY A 230 -3.43 -6.46 -13.08
C GLY A 230 -4.82 -6.50 -13.74
N SER A 231 -5.35 -7.71 -13.82
CA SER A 231 -6.73 -7.98 -14.23
C SER A 231 -7.70 -7.91 -13.04
N VAL A 232 -8.82 -8.61 -13.12
CA VAL A 232 -9.79 -8.81 -12.03
C VAL A 232 -9.60 -10.16 -11.32
N ARG A 233 -8.44 -10.78 -11.47
CA ARG A 233 -8.12 -12.12 -10.93
C ARG A 233 -6.93 -12.04 -9.98
N GLU A 234 -6.73 -13.11 -9.21
CA GLU A 234 -5.52 -13.27 -8.42
C GLU A 234 -4.30 -13.40 -9.32
N GLU A 235 -3.31 -12.59 -9.09
CA GLU A 235 -2.05 -12.59 -9.83
C GLU A 235 -0.97 -11.76 -9.14
N LEU A 236 0.28 -12.10 -9.38
CA LEU A 236 1.42 -11.26 -9.02
C LEU A 236 1.70 -10.26 -10.14
N VAL A 237 1.28 -9.02 -9.96
CA VAL A 237 1.56 -7.93 -10.90
C VAL A 237 2.96 -7.40 -10.60
N ALA A 238 3.89 -7.55 -11.53
CA ALA A 238 5.27 -7.12 -11.34
C ALA A 238 5.65 -6.00 -12.31
N ALA A 239 6.36 -5.01 -11.81
CA ALA A 239 6.93 -3.91 -12.60
C ALA A 239 8.41 -3.71 -12.26
N ARG A 240 9.22 -3.46 -13.31
CA ARG A 240 10.59 -3.00 -13.15
C ARG A 240 10.58 -1.48 -13.02
N ILE A 241 11.22 -0.97 -11.97
CA ILE A 241 11.35 0.45 -11.69
C ILE A 241 12.81 0.85 -11.90
N ASP A 242 13.02 1.93 -12.64
CA ASP A 242 14.32 2.61 -12.76
C ASP A 242 14.17 4.05 -12.23
N LEU A 243 14.72 4.31 -11.06
CA LEU A 243 14.62 5.61 -10.42
C LEU A 243 15.23 6.77 -11.22
N SER A 244 16.12 6.50 -12.19
CA SER A 244 16.69 7.55 -13.04
C SER A 244 15.64 8.22 -13.94
N ALA A 245 14.47 7.59 -14.14
CA ALA A 245 13.36 8.20 -14.88
C ALA A 245 12.82 9.46 -14.18
N ILE A 246 12.92 9.54 -12.85
CA ILE A 246 12.52 10.73 -12.07
C ILE A 246 13.34 11.94 -12.48
N ASP A 247 14.65 11.77 -12.61
CA ASP A 247 15.56 12.87 -12.98
C ASP A 247 15.23 13.39 -14.39
N GLY A 248 14.92 12.48 -15.31
CA GLY A 248 14.53 12.84 -16.67
C GLY A 248 13.22 13.64 -16.75
N VAL A 249 12.21 13.21 -15.98
CA VAL A 249 10.92 13.91 -15.91
C VAL A 249 11.07 15.29 -15.28
N ARG A 250 11.77 15.39 -14.15
CA ARG A 250 12.01 16.66 -13.45
C ARG A 250 12.86 17.64 -14.27
N ALA A 251 13.81 17.14 -15.05
CA ALA A 251 14.58 17.99 -15.95
C ALA A 251 13.72 18.57 -17.09
N ALA A 252 12.73 17.81 -17.57
CA ALA A 252 11.84 18.25 -18.63
C ALA A 252 10.72 19.19 -18.13
N MET A 253 10.19 18.94 -16.93
CA MET A 253 9.08 19.71 -16.35
C MET A 253 9.18 19.74 -14.81
N PRO A 254 9.92 20.68 -14.21
CA PRO A 254 10.22 20.69 -12.77
C PRO A 254 9.05 21.19 -11.93
N VAL A 255 7.95 20.43 -11.87
CA VAL A 255 6.70 20.81 -11.20
C VAL A 255 6.90 21.11 -9.71
N LEU A 256 7.71 20.30 -9.02
CA LEU A 256 7.96 20.45 -7.58
C LEU A 256 8.75 21.74 -7.28
N GLU A 257 9.65 22.16 -8.18
CA GLU A 257 10.43 23.40 -8.03
C GLU A 257 9.57 24.65 -8.30
N HIS A 258 8.58 24.52 -9.19
CA HIS A 258 7.69 25.65 -9.55
C HIS A 258 6.54 25.85 -8.56
N ARG A 259 6.46 25.07 -7.51
CA ARG A 259 5.44 25.25 -6.47
C ARG A 259 5.57 26.63 -5.80
N ARG A 260 4.43 27.12 -5.40
CA ARG A 260 4.29 28.40 -4.66
C ARG A 260 3.69 28.10 -3.26
N PRO A 261 4.47 27.45 -2.34
CA PRO A 261 3.93 27.03 -1.03
C PRO A 261 3.35 28.16 -0.21
N GLU A 262 3.80 29.39 -0.47
CA GLU A 262 3.30 30.60 0.20
C GLU A 262 1.86 30.98 -0.20
N LEU A 263 1.29 30.32 -1.20
CA LEU A 263 -0.08 30.59 -1.68
C LEU A 263 -1.12 29.57 -1.17
N TYR A 264 -0.68 28.45 -0.55
CA TYR A 264 -1.58 27.38 -0.09
C TYR A 264 -1.00 26.56 1.06
#